data_476386edc9f86f6755917533b43b4117
#
_entry.id   476386edc9f86f6755917533b43b4117
#
_cell.length_a   1.000
_cell.length_b   1.000
_cell.length_c   1.000
_cell.angle_alpha   90.00
_cell.angle_beta   90.00
_cell.angle_gamma   90.00
#
_symmetry.space_group_name_H-M   'P 1'
#
loop_
_entity.id
_entity.type
_entity.pdbx_description
1 polymer ?
#
loop_
_entity_poly.entity_id
_entity_poly.type
_entity_poly.pdbx_seq_one_letter_code
_entity_poly.pdbx_strand_id
1 'polypeptide(L)'
;MIRMRTFGRWPLGWLGLPAAAAVLLIASLGSSTALAAGSTVGFGFDAPDVSGFPTGSVALTGGGAFNLNATAGSVHAGGGFSCTHDVGQAFLAGCLQGEGVRWDTAGLLPSTSFKCTGAVGEALKPATTGQDTVVIQADFYRAGDANDESFSAQMIVSTQDIADDIQGVQNVWVQGVGCGAATVHFGA
;
A
#
# COMPACT_ATOMS: atom_id res chain seq x y z
N MET A 1 45.36 47.22 -2.21
CA MET A 1 46.48 47.49 -1.29
C MET A 1 47.04 46.15 -0.85
N ILE A 2 48.26 46.00 -1.23
CA ILE A 2 49.23 44.93 -1.07
C ILE A 2 49.63 44.80 0.41
N ARG A 3 49.78 43.59 0.94
CA ARG A 3 50.90 43.23 1.80
C ARG A 3 51.10 41.71 1.91
N MET A 4 52.15 41.30 1.21
CA MET A 4 52.96 40.11 1.47
C MET A 4 53.74 40.26 2.78
N ARG A 5 54.01 39.17 3.48
CA ARG A 5 55.25 38.89 4.25
C ARG A 5 55.21 37.41 4.66
N THR A 6 56.06 36.66 4.25
CA THR A 6 57.48 36.29 4.31
C THR A 6 57.76 35.18 5.30
N PHE A 7 58.26 34.08 4.75
CA PHE A 7 59.36 33.19 5.13
C PHE A 7 59.66 32.93 6.62
N GLY A 8 59.67 31.66 6.97
CA GLY A 8 60.44 31.09 8.07
C GLY A 8 60.89 29.68 7.74
N ARG A 9 62.17 29.54 7.42
CA ARG A 9 62.87 28.25 7.16
C ARG A 9 63.58 27.76 8.40
N TRP A 10 63.70 26.42 8.52
CA TRP A 10 64.79 25.62 9.09
C TRP A 10 64.66 25.09 10.53
N PRO A 11 65.34 23.98 10.93
CA PRO A 11 66.23 23.10 10.16
C PRO A 11 66.01 21.56 10.37
N LEU A 12 66.76 20.81 9.59
CA LEU A 12 67.01 19.37 9.67
C LEU A 12 67.61 18.95 11.04
N GLY A 13 67.14 17.82 11.54
CA GLY A 13 67.78 17.03 12.57
C GLY A 13 67.67 15.54 12.26
N TRP A 14 68.78 14.95 12.10
CA TRP A 14 69.15 13.59 11.69
C TRP A 14 68.92 12.56 12.80
N LEU A 15 68.83 11.29 12.35
CA LEU A 15 69.20 10.04 12.99
C LEU A 15 68.12 9.25 13.74
N GLY A 16 67.96 8.03 13.26
CA GLY A 16 67.56 6.89 14.07
C GLY A 16 66.57 5.90 13.41
N LEU A 17 67.06 4.98 12.56
CA LEU A 17 66.42 3.70 12.31
C LEU A 17 66.51 2.83 13.60
N PRO A 18 65.57 1.97 13.93
CA PRO A 18 65.46 0.71 13.22
C PRO A 18 64.03 0.21 12.93
N ALA A 19 64.01 -0.68 11.96
CA ALA A 19 62.90 -1.45 11.45
C ALA A 19 62.10 -2.21 12.54
N ALA A 20 60.79 -2.03 12.49
CA ALA A 20 59.87 -3.05 12.95
C ALA A 20 58.70 -3.11 11.97
N ALA A 21 58.75 -4.12 11.11
CA ALA A 21 57.67 -4.43 10.18
C ALA A 21 56.46 -4.94 10.99
N ALA A 22 55.50 -4.06 11.26
CA ALA A 22 54.17 -4.45 11.72
C ALA A 22 53.27 -4.56 10.49
N VAL A 23 53.09 -5.79 10.00
CA VAL A 23 52.07 -6.13 9.01
C VAL A 23 50.72 -5.99 9.70
N LEU A 24 50.08 -4.85 9.51
CA LEU A 24 48.66 -4.64 9.83
C LEU A 24 47.84 -5.31 8.74
N LEU A 25 47.42 -6.55 8.98
CA LEU A 25 46.31 -7.17 8.29
C LEU A 25 45.03 -6.41 8.64
N ILE A 26 44.70 -5.43 7.82
CA ILE A 26 43.37 -4.81 7.81
C ILE A 26 42.43 -5.84 7.21
N ALA A 27 41.82 -6.67 8.06
CA ALA A 27 40.64 -7.41 7.71
C ALA A 27 39.54 -6.38 7.43
N SER A 28 39.37 -6.02 6.16
CA SER A 28 38.20 -5.31 5.69
C SER A 28 37.01 -6.26 5.88
N LEU A 29 36.35 -6.14 7.03
CA LEU A 29 34.98 -6.62 7.21
C LEU A 29 34.13 -5.83 6.23
N GLY A 30 34.03 -6.36 5.02
CA GLY A 30 33.02 -5.92 4.07
C GLY A 30 31.67 -6.16 4.70
N SER A 31 31.12 -5.11 5.34
CA SER A 31 29.71 -5.09 5.70
C SER A 31 28.96 -5.14 4.38
N SER A 32 28.62 -6.36 3.95
CA SER A 32 27.57 -6.54 2.95
C SER A 32 26.33 -5.92 3.57
N THR A 33 26.01 -4.69 3.17
CA THR A 33 24.66 -4.18 3.31
C THR A 33 23.81 -5.08 2.45
N ALA A 34 23.24 -6.13 3.05
CA ALA A 34 22.14 -6.82 2.46
C ALA A 34 21.09 -5.71 2.21
N LEU A 35 20.95 -5.30 0.96
CA LEU A 35 19.78 -4.57 0.53
C LEU A 35 18.63 -5.45 0.96
N ALA A 36 17.88 -5.02 1.97
CA ALA A 36 16.65 -5.68 2.34
C ALA A 36 15.82 -5.74 1.05
N ALA A 37 15.72 -6.93 0.49
CA ALA A 37 14.82 -7.19 -0.62
C ALA A 37 13.46 -6.69 -0.12
N GLY A 38 12.90 -5.68 -0.77
CA GLY A 38 11.61 -5.13 -0.39
C GLY A 38 10.63 -6.29 -0.28
N SER A 39 10.01 -6.47 0.88
CA SER A 39 9.09 -7.57 1.09
C SER A 39 7.87 -7.34 0.19
N THR A 40 7.82 -8.06 -0.92
CA THR A 40 6.62 -8.13 -1.75
C THR A 40 5.63 -9.03 -1.06
N VAL A 41 4.44 -8.53 -0.83
CA VAL A 41 3.32 -9.26 -0.23
C VAL A 41 2.30 -9.50 -1.32
N GLY A 42 1.96 -10.77 -1.54
CA GLY A 42 0.86 -11.18 -2.39
C GLY A 42 -0.45 -11.21 -1.60
N PHE A 43 -1.57 -10.94 -2.25
CA PHE A 43 -2.90 -11.10 -1.66
C PHE A 43 -3.91 -11.55 -2.69
N GLY A 44 -4.96 -12.22 -2.21
CA GLY A 44 -6.11 -12.60 -3.00
C GLY A 44 -7.36 -12.63 -2.15
N PHE A 45 -8.52 -12.36 -2.76
CA PHE A 45 -9.78 -12.32 -2.04
C PHE A 45 -10.99 -12.62 -2.93
N ASP A 46 -12.08 -13.03 -2.28
CA ASP A 46 -13.41 -13.19 -2.84
C ASP A 46 -14.43 -12.65 -1.83
N ALA A 47 -15.07 -11.54 -2.19
CA ALA A 47 -16.07 -10.82 -1.43
C ALA A 47 -17.40 -10.82 -2.19
N PRO A 48 -18.31 -11.75 -1.92
CA PRO A 48 -19.55 -11.89 -2.68
C PRO A 48 -20.55 -10.76 -2.43
N ASP A 49 -20.45 -10.09 -1.28
CA ASP A 49 -21.33 -8.98 -0.91
C ASP A 49 -20.61 -7.99 0.00
N VAL A 50 -20.38 -6.79 -0.51
CA VAL A 50 -19.89 -5.63 0.22
C VAL A 50 -20.99 -4.59 0.21
N SER A 51 -21.48 -4.19 1.38
CA SER A 51 -22.65 -3.34 1.54
C SER A 51 -22.61 -2.58 2.87
N GLY A 52 -23.67 -1.84 3.20
CA GLY A 52 -23.81 -1.16 4.50
C GLY A 52 -24.19 0.30 4.38
N PHE A 53 -23.85 0.99 3.32
CA PHE A 53 -24.37 2.31 3.03
C PHE A 53 -25.84 2.23 2.61
N PRO A 54 -26.60 3.35 2.64
CA PRO A 54 -28.05 3.33 2.44
C PRO A 54 -28.53 2.68 1.14
N THR A 55 -27.73 2.69 0.09
CA THR A 55 -28.03 2.03 -1.18
C THR A 55 -26.82 1.28 -1.71
N GLY A 56 -27.07 0.23 -2.44
CA GLY A 56 -26.05 -0.48 -3.21
C GLY A 56 -25.32 -1.56 -2.45
N SER A 57 -24.87 -2.50 -3.24
CA SER A 57 -23.90 -3.51 -2.83
C SER A 57 -23.10 -3.96 -4.04
N VAL A 58 -21.91 -4.48 -3.80
CA VAL A 58 -21.00 -4.94 -4.85
C VAL A 58 -20.42 -6.31 -4.51
N ALA A 59 -20.16 -7.10 -5.54
CA ALA A 59 -19.34 -8.29 -5.46
C ALA A 59 -17.97 -8.01 -6.06
N LEU A 60 -16.93 -8.51 -5.41
CA LEU A 60 -15.54 -8.28 -5.77
C LEU A 60 -14.73 -9.56 -5.65
N THR A 61 -13.90 -9.83 -6.63
CA THR A 61 -12.88 -10.88 -6.55
C THR A 61 -11.56 -10.32 -7.07
N GLY A 62 -10.46 -10.88 -6.65
CA GLY A 62 -9.19 -10.50 -7.24
C GLY A 62 -8.00 -10.65 -6.30
N GLY A 63 -6.94 -9.96 -6.65
CA GLY A 63 -5.70 -9.99 -5.90
C GLY A 63 -4.54 -9.44 -6.70
N GLY A 64 -3.37 -9.56 -6.12
CA GLY A 64 -2.14 -9.06 -6.70
C GLY A 64 -0.99 -9.05 -5.71
N ALA A 65 -0.10 -8.11 -5.88
CA ALA A 65 1.06 -7.96 -5.01
C ALA A 65 1.42 -6.49 -4.79
N PHE A 66 1.97 -6.18 -3.63
CA PHE A 66 2.46 -4.85 -3.28
C PHE A 66 3.76 -4.93 -2.49
N ASN A 67 4.49 -3.83 -2.44
CA ASN A 67 5.75 -3.75 -1.71
C ASN A 67 5.60 -2.75 -0.54
N LEU A 68 5.82 -3.24 0.69
CA LEU A 68 5.71 -2.44 1.91
C LEU A 68 6.76 -1.32 2.03
N ASN A 69 7.90 -1.47 1.36
CA ASN A 69 9.04 -0.54 1.47
C ASN A 69 9.14 0.42 0.28
N ALA A 70 8.25 0.34 -0.69
CA ALA A 70 8.30 1.21 -1.84
C ALA A 70 7.57 2.53 -1.56
N THR A 71 8.24 3.61 -1.90
CA THR A 71 7.58 4.89 -2.14
C THR A 71 6.48 4.72 -3.19
N ALA A 72 5.36 5.37 -3.00
CA ALA A 72 4.13 5.32 -3.78
C ALA A 72 4.25 4.70 -5.18
N GLY A 73 3.53 3.61 -5.43
CA GLY A 73 3.35 3.08 -6.77
C GLY A 73 3.69 1.61 -7.02
N SER A 74 4.08 0.83 -6.02
CA SER A 74 4.39 -0.59 -6.26
C SER A 74 3.28 -1.53 -5.81
N VAL A 75 2.10 -1.31 -6.33
CA VAL A 75 1.00 -2.27 -6.25
C VAL A 75 0.58 -2.64 -7.67
N HIS A 76 0.43 -3.94 -7.91
CA HIS A 76 -0.13 -4.49 -9.13
C HIS A 76 -1.22 -5.47 -8.71
N ALA A 77 -2.46 -5.06 -8.83
CA ALA A 77 -3.61 -5.87 -8.47
C ALA A 77 -4.81 -5.51 -9.31
N GLY A 78 -5.74 -6.44 -9.42
CA GLY A 78 -6.98 -6.26 -10.15
C GLY A 78 -7.88 -7.49 -10.00
N GLY A 79 -9.06 -7.42 -10.57
CA GLY A 79 -9.99 -8.51 -10.50
C GLY A 79 -11.37 -8.21 -11.05
N GLY A 80 -12.32 -9.06 -10.71
CA GLY A 80 -13.73 -8.92 -11.09
C GLY A 80 -14.46 -7.94 -10.18
N PHE A 81 -15.40 -7.23 -10.77
CA PHE A 81 -16.27 -6.28 -10.09
C PHE A 81 -17.68 -6.34 -10.68
N SER A 82 -18.70 -6.31 -9.84
CA SER A 82 -20.08 -6.10 -10.26
C SER A 82 -20.92 -5.44 -9.17
N CYS A 83 -21.84 -4.56 -9.56
CA CYS A 83 -22.85 -4.03 -8.65
C CYS A 83 -23.97 -5.07 -8.50
N THR A 84 -24.18 -5.58 -7.27
CA THR A 84 -25.22 -6.55 -6.97
C THR A 84 -26.55 -5.89 -6.66
N HIS A 85 -26.53 -4.60 -6.26
CA HIS A 85 -27.67 -3.70 -6.18
C HIS A 85 -27.26 -2.29 -6.61
N ASP A 86 -28.24 -1.50 -7.07
CA ASP A 86 -28.00 -0.14 -7.53
C ASP A 86 -27.33 0.73 -6.47
N VAL A 87 -26.20 1.34 -6.82
CA VAL A 87 -25.47 2.25 -5.95
C VAL A 87 -25.90 3.69 -6.24
N GLY A 88 -26.57 4.31 -5.29
CA GLY A 88 -27.15 5.66 -5.45
C GLY A 88 -26.32 6.78 -4.84
N GLN A 89 -25.20 6.47 -4.18
CA GLN A 89 -24.40 7.47 -3.48
C GLN A 89 -22.90 7.29 -3.65
N ALA A 90 -22.15 8.35 -3.29
CA ALA A 90 -20.71 8.40 -3.21
C ALA A 90 -19.98 8.09 -4.55
N PHE A 91 -18.86 7.41 -4.47
CA PHE A 91 -17.92 7.26 -5.59
C PHE A 91 -18.37 6.27 -6.66
N LEU A 92 -19.25 5.33 -6.33
CA LEU A 92 -19.84 4.37 -7.25
C LEU A 92 -21.29 4.75 -7.64
N ALA A 93 -21.73 5.97 -7.34
CA ALA A 93 -23.08 6.40 -7.68
C ALA A 93 -23.38 6.27 -9.18
N GLY A 94 -24.51 5.62 -9.49
CA GLY A 94 -24.92 5.33 -10.86
C GLY A 94 -24.51 3.95 -11.38
N CYS A 95 -23.82 3.12 -10.58
CA CYS A 95 -23.64 1.71 -10.90
C CYS A 95 -24.93 0.95 -10.66
N LEU A 96 -25.53 0.40 -11.71
CA LEU A 96 -26.79 -0.35 -11.65
C LEU A 96 -26.53 -1.84 -11.39
N GLN A 97 -27.52 -2.51 -10.86
CA GLN A 97 -27.46 -3.95 -10.64
C GLN A 97 -27.09 -4.72 -11.93
N GLY A 98 -26.08 -5.56 -11.83
CA GLY A 98 -25.54 -6.33 -12.95
C GLY A 98 -24.48 -5.60 -13.78
N GLU A 99 -24.25 -4.33 -13.51
CA GLU A 99 -23.13 -3.60 -14.11
C GLU A 99 -21.82 -3.89 -13.40
N GLY A 100 -20.72 -3.66 -14.11
CA GLY A 100 -19.38 -3.92 -13.65
C GLY A 100 -18.72 -5.05 -14.42
N VAL A 101 -17.42 -5.00 -14.55
CA VAL A 101 -16.62 -6.02 -15.24
C VAL A 101 -15.36 -6.31 -14.44
N ARG A 102 -14.58 -5.28 -14.14
CA ARG A 102 -13.28 -5.41 -13.48
C ARG A 102 -12.94 -4.18 -12.66
N TRP A 103 -11.96 -4.37 -11.82
CA TRP A 103 -11.24 -3.29 -11.15
C TRP A 103 -9.74 -3.47 -11.33
N ASP A 104 -9.00 -2.37 -11.31
CA ASP A 104 -7.54 -2.32 -11.33
C ASP A 104 -7.05 -1.35 -10.26
N THR A 105 -5.80 -1.49 -9.81
CA THR A 105 -5.21 -0.53 -8.87
C THR A 105 -4.68 0.71 -9.56
N ALA A 106 -5.08 1.89 -9.07
CA ALA A 106 -4.47 3.17 -9.38
C ALA A 106 -3.28 3.50 -8.46
N GLY A 107 -3.28 3.02 -7.22
CA GLY A 107 -2.19 3.27 -6.28
C GLY A 107 -2.31 2.54 -4.95
N LEU A 108 -1.15 2.38 -4.28
CA LEU A 108 -1.07 1.91 -2.90
C LEU A 108 -1.19 3.09 -1.95
N LEU A 109 -2.04 2.96 -0.95
CA LEU A 109 -2.20 3.96 0.10
C LEU A 109 -1.55 3.45 1.39
N PRO A 110 -0.81 4.27 2.12
CA PRO A 110 -0.22 3.86 3.41
C PRO A 110 -1.29 3.62 4.47
N SER A 111 -2.39 4.38 4.41
CA SER A 111 -3.51 4.28 5.34
C SER A 111 -4.74 5.00 4.79
N THR A 112 -5.89 4.70 5.39
CA THR A 112 -7.15 5.44 5.20
C THR A 112 -7.96 5.45 6.49
N SER A 113 -9.03 6.25 6.49
CA SER A 113 -10.07 6.19 7.51
C SER A 113 -11.41 5.92 6.84
N PHE A 114 -12.17 5.01 7.39
CA PHE A 114 -13.37 4.51 6.75
C PHE A 114 -14.57 4.38 7.69
N LYS A 115 -15.73 4.18 7.10
CA LYS A 115 -16.99 3.81 7.74
C LYS A 115 -17.62 2.68 6.95
N CYS A 116 -18.29 1.77 7.62
CA CYS A 116 -18.97 0.66 6.97
C CYS A 116 -20.40 0.99 6.56
N THR A 117 -21.11 1.81 7.34
CA THR A 117 -22.55 2.07 7.11
C THR A 117 -22.85 3.48 6.63
N GLY A 118 -21.92 4.41 6.79
CA GLY A 118 -22.15 5.82 6.52
C GLY A 118 -23.12 6.50 7.48
N ALA A 119 -23.52 5.85 8.56
CA ALA A 119 -24.41 6.43 9.56
C ALA A 119 -23.79 7.67 10.21
N VAL A 120 -24.64 8.67 10.55
CA VAL A 120 -24.18 9.95 11.10
C VAL A 120 -23.38 9.79 12.40
N GLY A 121 -23.72 8.80 13.22
CA GLY A 121 -23.04 8.52 14.50
C GLY A 121 -21.90 7.51 14.42
N GLU A 122 -21.65 6.92 13.26
CA GLU A 122 -20.58 5.93 13.10
C GLU A 122 -19.21 6.60 13.23
N ALA A 123 -18.36 6.04 14.10
CA ALA A 123 -16.99 6.50 14.24
C ALA A 123 -16.15 6.15 13.00
N LEU A 124 -15.20 7.00 12.66
CA LEU A 124 -14.18 6.67 11.67
C LEU A 124 -13.24 5.62 12.22
N LYS A 125 -13.01 4.57 11.45
CA LYS A 125 -12.07 3.48 11.74
C LYS A 125 -10.81 3.66 10.91
N PRO A 126 -9.62 3.53 11.48
CA PRO A 126 -8.38 3.58 10.71
C PRO A 126 -8.05 2.22 10.10
N ALA A 127 -7.47 2.21 8.91
CA ALA A 127 -6.79 1.06 8.33
C ALA A 127 -5.42 1.47 7.80
N THR A 128 -4.44 0.59 7.95
CA THR A 128 -3.05 0.84 7.55
C THR A 128 -2.54 -0.34 6.73
N THR A 129 -1.89 -0.07 5.62
CA THR A 129 -1.26 -1.11 4.80
C THR A 129 -0.13 -1.79 5.59
N GLY A 130 -0.16 -3.11 5.63
CA GLY A 130 0.74 -3.97 6.38
C GLY A 130 0.90 -5.34 5.72
N GLN A 131 1.30 -6.34 6.48
CA GLN A 131 1.52 -7.71 5.96
C GLN A 131 0.21 -8.49 5.75
N ASP A 132 -0.85 -8.07 6.35
CA ASP A 132 -2.16 -8.73 6.39
C ASP A 132 -3.32 -7.82 5.95
N THR A 133 -2.99 -6.61 5.55
CA THR A 133 -3.95 -5.58 5.14
C THR A 133 -3.37 -4.75 4.01
N VAL A 134 -4.13 -4.51 2.95
CA VAL A 134 -3.79 -3.60 1.88
C VAL A 134 -4.86 -2.53 1.73
N VAL A 135 -4.42 -1.28 1.60
CA VAL A 135 -5.26 -0.12 1.30
C VAL A 135 -4.87 0.40 -0.08
N ILE A 136 -5.82 0.45 -0.99
CA ILE A 136 -5.56 0.82 -2.39
C ILE A 136 -6.56 1.86 -2.89
N GLN A 137 -6.11 2.71 -3.80
CA GLN A 137 -6.96 3.43 -4.71
C GLN A 137 -7.24 2.49 -5.88
N ALA A 138 -8.50 2.21 -6.16
CA ALA A 138 -8.94 1.32 -7.21
C ALA A 138 -9.80 2.04 -8.23
N ASP A 139 -9.62 1.69 -9.49
CA ASP A 139 -10.43 2.11 -10.62
C ASP A 139 -11.35 0.97 -11.03
N PHE A 140 -12.62 1.27 -11.20
CA PHE A 140 -13.69 0.32 -11.49
C PHE A 140 -14.26 0.59 -12.86
N TYR A 141 -14.50 -0.45 -13.62
CA TYR A 141 -14.89 -0.39 -15.04
C TYR A 141 -16.23 -1.07 -15.28
N ARG A 142 -17.10 -0.41 -16.02
CA ARG A 142 -18.35 -0.97 -16.55
C ARG A 142 -18.14 -1.55 -17.93
N ALA A 143 -19.04 -2.43 -18.33
CA ALA A 143 -19.07 -2.95 -19.71
C ALA A 143 -19.37 -1.81 -20.71
N GLY A 144 -18.52 -1.71 -21.74
CA GLY A 144 -18.68 -0.70 -22.79
C GLY A 144 -17.82 0.56 -22.61
N ASP A 145 -17.25 0.77 -21.43
CA ASP A 145 -16.40 1.95 -21.17
C ASP A 145 -14.95 1.75 -21.66
N ALA A 146 -14.67 0.63 -22.34
CA ALA A 146 -13.37 0.27 -22.89
C ALA A 146 -12.26 0.27 -21.82
N ASN A 147 -11.31 1.21 -21.90
CA ASN A 147 -10.24 1.39 -20.94
C ASN A 147 -10.43 2.63 -20.06
N ASP A 148 -11.55 3.35 -20.23
CA ASP A 148 -11.85 4.51 -19.41
C ASP A 148 -12.47 4.03 -18.08
N GLU A 149 -11.95 4.51 -16.96
CA GLU A 149 -12.51 4.22 -15.64
C GLU A 149 -13.92 4.83 -15.52
N SER A 150 -14.85 4.06 -15.00
CA SER A 150 -16.19 4.56 -14.71
C SER A 150 -16.28 5.17 -13.31
N PHE A 151 -15.54 4.58 -12.37
CA PHE A 151 -15.53 4.98 -10.97
C PHE A 151 -14.14 4.80 -10.39
N SER A 152 -13.78 5.66 -9.44
CA SER A 152 -12.54 5.54 -8.67
C SER A 152 -12.87 5.66 -7.19
N ALA A 153 -12.47 4.66 -6.40
CA ALA A 153 -12.75 4.61 -4.96
C ALA A 153 -11.63 3.92 -4.19
N GLN A 154 -11.53 4.21 -2.90
CA GLN A 154 -10.62 3.47 -2.03
C GLN A 154 -11.21 2.11 -1.66
N MET A 155 -10.31 1.13 -1.50
CA MET A 155 -10.65 -0.22 -1.09
C MET A 155 -9.67 -0.71 -0.02
N ILE A 156 -10.18 -1.46 0.95
CA ILE A 156 -9.39 -2.19 1.94
C ILE A 156 -9.65 -3.67 1.74
N VAL A 157 -8.58 -4.47 1.79
CA VAL A 157 -8.64 -5.93 1.89
C VAL A 157 -7.76 -6.35 3.06
N SER A 158 -8.28 -7.15 3.98
CA SER A 158 -7.57 -7.59 5.19
C SER A 158 -7.91 -9.04 5.53
N THR A 159 -7.00 -9.75 6.19
CA THR A 159 -7.33 -11.02 6.85
C THR A 159 -7.97 -10.79 8.22
N GLN A 160 -7.89 -9.58 8.75
CA GLN A 160 -8.45 -9.21 10.03
C GLN A 160 -9.87 -8.65 9.85
N ASP A 161 -10.67 -8.77 10.88
CA ASP A 161 -11.91 -7.99 10.99
C ASP A 161 -11.53 -6.52 11.19
N ILE A 162 -11.93 -5.65 10.25
CA ILE A 162 -11.62 -4.22 10.27
C ILE A 162 -12.70 -3.39 10.96
N ALA A 163 -13.82 -4.01 11.37
CA ALA A 163 -14.97 -3.31 11.98
C ALA A 163 -15.69 -4.24 12.99
N ASP A 164 -14.99 -4.56 14.07
CA ASP A 164 -15.41 -5.46 15.15
C ASP A 164 -16.65 -4.99 15.93
N ASP A 165 -17.06 -3.73 15.74
CA ASP A 165 -18.32 -3.15 16.26
C ASP A 165 -19.54 -3.45 15.38
N ILE A 166 -19.35 -4.10 14.22
CA ILE A 166 -20.40 -4.53 13.30
C ILE A 166 -20.52 -6.06 13.36
N GLN A 167 -21.75 -6.56 13.38
CA GLN A 167 -21.98 -7.99 13.45
C GLN A 167 -21.45 -8.72 12.22
N GLY A 168 -20.69 -9.78 12.44
CA GLY A 168 -20.04 -10.58 11.39
C GLY A 168 -18.63 -10.10 11.10
N VAL A 169 -17.90 -10.87 10.29
CA VAL A 169 -16.56 -10.49 9.87
C VAL A 169 -16.66 -9.43 8.79
N GLN A 170 -15.98 -8.31 8.99
CA GLN A 170 -15.89 -7.23 8.03
C GLN A 170 -14.41 -7.09 7.65
N ASN A 171 -13.98 -7.65 6.54
CA ASN A 171 -12.57 -7.69 6.16
C ASN A 171 -12.28 -7.17 4.74
N VAL A 172 -13.32 -6.73 4.03
CA VAL A 172 -13.23 -5.91 2.82
C VAL A 172 -14.11 -4.68 2.98
N TRP A 173 -13.64 -3.56 2.49
CA TRP A 173 -14.38 -2.30 2.43
C TRP A 173 -14.19 -1.62 1.09
N VAL A 174 -15.25 -1.00 0.58
CA VAL A 174 -15.25 -0.13 -0.60
C VAL A 174 -15.85 1.21 -0.22
N GLN A 175 -15.17 2.27 -0.56
CA GLN A 175 -15.54 3.65 -0.23
C GLN A 175 -16.91 4.02 -0.80
N GLY A 176 -17.84 4.34 0.09
CA GLY A 176 -19.20 4.75 -0.26
C GLY A 176 -20.17 3.58 -0.55
N VAL A 177 -19.71 2.34 -0.44
CA VAL A 177 -20.55 1.13 -0.51
C VAL A 177 -20.69 0.50 0.86
N GLY A 178 -19.58 0.28 1.56
CA GLY A 178 -19.61 -0.29 2.89
C GLY A 178 -18.56 -1.37 3.11
N CYS A 179 -18.85 -2.24 4.06
CA CYS A 179 -18.00 -3.38 4.44
C CYS A 179 -18.66 -4.72 4.06
N GLY A 180 -17.86 -5.77 4.04
CA GLY A 180 -18.34 -7.11 3.77
C GLY A 180 -17.34 -8.17 4.21
N ALA A 181 -17.86 -9.40 4.33
CA ALA A 181 -17.08 -10.60 4.59
C ALA A 181 -16.48 -11.11 3.28
N ALA A 182 -15.23 -11.49 3.33
CA ALA A 182 -14.52 -12.10 2.22
C ALA A 182 -13.66 -13.27 2.67
N THR A 183 -13.44 -14.21 1.77
CA THR A 183 -12.32 -15.15 1.89
C THR A 183 -11.06 -14.41 1.45
N VAL A 184 -10.13 -14.21 2.37
CA VAL A 184 -8.90 -13.44 2.12
C VAL A 184 -7.68 -14.26 2.49
N HIS A 185 -6.63 -14.16 1.68
CA HIS A 185 -5.31 -14.72 1.98
C HIS A 185 -4.21 -13.77 1.56
N PHE A 186 -3.16 -13.71 2.38
CA PHE A 186 -1.92 -13.01 2.11
C PHE A 186 -0.76 -14.00 2.14
N GLY A 187 0.27 -13.73 1.36
CA GLY A 187 1.48 -14.54 1.27
C GLY A 187 2.70 -13.69 0.87
N ALA A 188 3.88 -14.12 1.28
CA ALA A 188 5.17 -13.53 0.91
C ALA A 188 5.84 -14.34 -0.19
#